data_bfccc40bef719e23d340dc20899de43b
#
_entry.id   bfccc40bef719e23d340dc20899de43b
#
_cell.length_a   1.000
_cell.length_b   1.000
_cell.length_c   1.000
_cell.angle_alpha   90.00
_cell.angle_beta   90.00
_cell.angle_gamma   90.00
#
_symmetry.space_group_name_H-M   'P 1'
#
loop_
_entity.id
_entity.type
_entity.pdbx_description
1 polymer ?
#
loop_
_entity_poly.entity_id
_entity_poly.type
_entity_poly.pdbx_seq_one_letter_code
_entity_poly.pdbx_strand_id
1 'polypeptide(L)'
;MKTKIKALLFPLLVAVMAPVLAETDDAGHGKDYRTFNVDGGIEYGAIANSYTADLVMYLAGNQFMVMEELITDFQSKNPDIKTVYVETIPPGQILKGQLLKQGEIEGQPTAMNPDVFASVNIGHLKKLHSKDLMNDYIIYIHNKLELMIAEGNPKNISGPEDLARPDLVQSHPNPLTEGIFKFYGSEMLKDMGLYETVTGG
;
A
#
# COMPACT_ATOMS: atom_id res chain seq x y z
N MET A 1 76.52 -8.56 14.65
CA MET A 1 75.28 -9.35 14.65
C MET A 1 74.18 -8.52 13.96
N LYS A 2 73.80 -8.88 12.75
CA LYS A 2 72.80 -8.18 11.98
C LYS A 2 71.51 -9.00 12.05
N THR A 3 70.52 -8.48 12.80
CA THR A 3 69.22 -9.11 12.94
C THR A 3 68.36 -8.78 11.68
N LYS A 4 68.01 -9.80 10.93
CA LYS A 4 67.09 -9.67 9.75
C LYS A 4 65.61 -9.67 10.22
N ILE A 5 64.94 -8.55 10.01
CA ILE A 5 63.48 -8.46 10.19
C ILE A 5 62.84 -9.06 8.96
N LYS A 6 62.06 -10.17 9.14
CA LYS A 6 61.23 -10.74 8.10
C LYS A 6 59.89 -9.95 8.09
N ALA A 7 59.65 -9.21 7.02
CA ALA A 7 58.35 -8.64 6.76
C ALA A 7 57.36 -9.74 6.36
N LEU A 8 56.29 -9.90 7.15
CA LEU A 8 55.19 -10.80 6.86
C LEU A 8 54.16 -9.99 6.04
N LEU A 9 54.09 -10.28 4.75
CA LEU A 9 53.01 -9.74 3.89
C LEU A 9 51.73 -10.53 4.20
N PHE A 10 50.73 -9.85 4.80
CA PHE A 10 49.36 -10.33 4.84
C PHE A 10 48.69 -9.95 3.52
N PRO A 11 48.06 -10.87 2.78
CA PRO A 11 47.22 -10.50 1.66
C PRO A 11 45.94 -9.85 2.22
N LEU A 12 45.71 -8.59 1.82
CA LEU A 12 44.49 -7.88 2.05
C LEU A 12 43.39 -8.54 1.17
N LEU A 13 42.54 -9.36 1.79
CA LEU A 13 41.37 -9.93 1.12
C LEU A 13 40.33 -8.81 0.99
N VAL A 14 40.32 -8.16 -0.16
CA VAL A 14 39.21 -7.25 -0.54
C VAL A 14 38.01 -8.13 -0.89
N ALA A 15 37.13 -8.30 0.08
CA ALA A 15 35.80 -8.85 -0.19
C ALA A 15 35.03 -7.81 -1.03
N VAL A 16 34.96 -8.02 -2.33
CA VAL A 16 34.01 -7.33 -3.18
C VAL A 16 32.63 -7.86 -2.76
N MET A 17 31.91 -7.08 -1.97
CA MET A 17 30.49 -7.31 -1.76
C MET A 17 29.82 -7.06 -3.12
N ALA A 18 29.48 -8.14 -3.84
CA ALA A 18 28.53 -8.06 -4.93
C ALA A 18 27.22 -7.50 -4.34
N PRO A 19 26.52 -6.59 -5.04
CA PRO A 19 25.21 -6.21 -4.62
C PRO A 19 24.37 -7.50 -4.57
N VAL A 20 23.83 -7.79 -3.41
CA VAL A 20 22.76 -8.80 -3.27
C VAL A 20 21.62 -8.22 -4.07
N LEU A 21 21.45 -8.73 -5.28
CA LEU A 21 20.19 -8.57 -6.01
C LEU A 21 19.15 -9.21 -5.09
N ALA A 22 18.30 -8.39 -4.50
CA ALA A 22 17.14 -8.88 -3.78
C ALA A 22 16.38 -9.76 -4.77
N GLU A 23 16.39 -11.08 -4.54
CA GLU A 23 15.45 -11.97 -5.18
C GLU A 23 14.08 -11.40 -4.86
N THR A 24 13.38 -10.96 -5.89
CA THR A 24 11.99 -10.53 -5.77
C THR A 24 11.19 -11.75 -5.38
N ASP A 25 10.90 -11.84 -4.08
CA ASP A 25 10.00 -12.86 -3.56
C ASP A 25 8.65 -12.65 -4.26
N ASP A 26 8.23 -13.63 -5.08
CA ASP A 26 7.01 -13.60 -5.91
C ASP A 26 5.73 -13.74 -5.05
N ALA A 27 5.79 -13.33 -3.79
CA ALA A 27 4.72 -13.37 -2.80
C ALA A 27 3.79 -12.14 -2.85
N GLY A 28 3.60 -11.52 -4.00
CA GLY A 28 2.56 -10.47 -4.21
C GLY A 28 2.86 -9.10 -3.62
N HIS A 29 3.69 -8.97 -2.60
CA HIS A 29 3.99 -7.69 -1.95
C HIS A 29 4.77 -6.70 -2.84
N GLY A 30 5.61 -7.18 -3.75
CA GLY A 30 6.35 -6.32 -4.67
C GLY A 30 5.47 -5.46 -5.59
N LYS A 31 4.25 -5.91 -5.87
CA LYS A 31 3.30 -5.20 -6.74
C LYS A 31 2.63 -3.99 -6.06
N ASP A 32 2.67 -3.92 -4.74
CA ASP A 32 2.12 -2.80 -3.99
C ASP A 32 3.00 -1.55 -4.06
N TYR A 33 4.27 -1.71 -4.49
CA TYR A 33 5.26 -0.65 -4.66
C TYR A 33 5.70 -0.61 -6.11
N ARG A 34 5.37 0.45 -6.82
CA ARG A 34 5.61 0.57 -8.27
C ARG A 34 6.21 1.93 -8.61
N THR A 35 7.21 1.93 -9.45
CA THR A 35 7.73 3.15 -10.06
C THR A 35 7.43 3.10 -11.55
N PHE A 36 6.63 4.03 -12.01
CA PHE A 36 6.26 4.20 -13.41
C PHE A 36 7.23 5.17 -14.07
N ASN A 37 7.79 4.77 -15.21
CA ASN A 37 8.68 5.59 -16.01
C ASN A 37 7.92 6.13 -17.23
N VAL A 38 8.21 7.34 -17.63
CA VAL A 38 7.54 8.02 -18.75
C VAL A 38 7.70 7.30 -20.10
N ASP A 39 8.68 6.43 -20.21
CA ASP A 39 8.90 5.56 -21.38
C ASP A 39 8.03 4.27 -21.38
N GLY A 40 7.19 4.10 -20.36
CA GLY A 40 6.29 2.97 -20.19
C GLY A 40 6.88 1.82 -19.34
N GLY A 41 8.11 1.94 -18.83
CA GLY A 41 8.69 0.96 -17.91
C GLY A 41 8.06 1.02 -16.53
N ILE A 42 7.84 -0.14 -15.89
CA ILE A 42 7.37 -0.24 -14.50
C ILE A 42 8.39 -1.05 -13.70
N GLU A 43 8.91 -0.45 -12.64
CA GLU A 43 9.76 -1.12 -11.67
C GLU A 43 8.94 -1.48 -10.42
N TYR A 44 9.07 -2.72 -9.95
CA TYR A 44 8.32 -3.25 -8.82
C TYR A 44 9.21 -3.42 -7.59
N GLY A 45 8.67 -3.15 -6.41
CA GLY A 45 9.32 -3.45 -5.13
C GLY A 45 10.42 -2.47 -4.68
N ALA A 46 10.80 -1.51 -5.51
CA ALA A 46 11.88 -0.56 -5.20
C ALA A 46 11.39 0.58 -4.28
N ILE A 47 11.19 0.28 -3.00
CA ILE A 47 10.68 1.25 -2.00
C ILE A 47 11.57 2.50 -1.91
N ALA A 48 12.88 2.36 -2.10
CA ALA A 48 13.82 3.48 -2.09
C ALA A 48 13.54 4.55 -3.15
N ASN A 49 12.81 4.20 -4.23
CA ASN A 49 12.40 5.15 -5.25
C ASN A 49 11.44 6.23 -4.71
N SER A 50 10.81 6.00 -3.55
CA SER A 50 10.04 7.03 -2.84
C SER A 50 10.84 8.29 -2.49
N TYR A 51 12.18 8.22 -2.47
CA TYR A 51 13.04 9.38 -2.20
C TYR A 51 13.47 10.15 -3.47
N THR A 52 13.35 9.54 -4.63
CA THR A 52 13.99 10.04 -5.86
C THR A 52 13.02 10.24 -7.02
N ALA A 53 11.81 9.71 -6.94
CA ALA A 53 10.80 9.91 -7.99
C ALA A 53 10.37 11.38 -8.07
N ASP A 54 10.00 11.82 -9.27
CA ASP A 54 9.51 13.19 -9.51
C ASP A 54 8.15 13.45 -8.87
N LEU A 55 7.35 12.39 -8.69
CA LEU A 55 6.07 12.42 -8.00
C LEU A 55 5.92 11.18 -7.11
N VAL A 56 5.59 11.37 -5.85
CA VAL A 56 5.42 10.31 -4.85
C VAL A 56 3.99 10.26 -4.37
N MET A 57 3.32 9.11 -4.57
CA MET A 57 1.91 8.92 -4.25
C MET A 57 1.72 7.74 -3.30
N TYR A 58 1.17 7.98 -2.12
CA TYR A 58 0.77 6.98 -1.15
C TYR A 58 -0.75 6.82 -1.17
N LEU A 59 -1.23 5.69 -1.65
CA LEU A 59 -2.62 5.48 -1.99
C LEU A 59 -3.21 4.29 -1.23
N ALA A 60 -4.52 4.29 -1.06
CA ALA A 60 -5.23 3.16 -0.48
C ALA A 60 -5.14 1.92 -1.38
N GLY A 61 -4.96 0.73 -0.79
CA GLY A 61 -4.75 -0.52 -1.52
C GLY A 61 -5.81 -0.84 -2.58
N ASN A 62 -7.06 -0.42 -2.37
CA ASN A 62 -8.13 -0.62 -3.37
C ASN A 62 -7.95 0.16 -4.68
N GLN A 63 -6.99 1.07 -4.76
CA GLN A 63 -6.67 1.82 -5.99
C GLN A 63 -5.65 1.08 -6.89
N PHE A 64 -5.07 0.00 -6.40
CA PHE A 64 -4.05 -0.79 -7.09
C PHE A 64 -4.38 -1.08 -8.56
N MET A 65 -5.61 -1.51 -8.84
CA MET A 65 -6.01 -2.04 -10.15
C MET A 65 -6.03 -1.01 -11.28
N VAL A 66 -6.20 0.28 -10.95
CA VAL A 66 -6.37 1.35 -11.94
C VAL A 66 -5.11 2.20 -12.13
N MET A 67 -4.07 1.98 -11.32
CA MET A 67 -2.90 2.86 -11.30
C MET A 67 -2.08 2.81 -12.59
N GLU A 68 -1.94 1.66 -13.21
CA GLU A 68 -1.14 1.54 -14.43
C GLU A 68 -1.72 2.41 -15.55
N GLU A 69 -3.01 2.28 -15.80
CA GLU A 69 -3.71 3.08 -16.82
C GLU A 69 -3.71 4.58 -16.46
N LEU A 70 -4.03 4.88 -15.20
CA LEU A 70 -4.12 6.26 -14.72
C LEU A 70 -2.79 7.00 -14.79
N ILE A 71 -1.70 6.36 -14.34
CA ILE A 71 -0.37 6.99 -14.35
C ILE A 71 0.17 7.11 -15.76
N THR A 72 -0.06 6.11 -16.61
CA THR A 72 0.33 6.18 -18.03
C THR A 72 -0.38 7.36 -18.74
N ASP A 73 -1.69 7.52 -18.53
CA ASP A 73 -2.43 8.66 -19.07
C ASP A 73 -1.93 10.00 -18.50
N PHE A 74 -1.67 10.04 -17.20
CA PHE A 74 -1.12 11.23 -16.54
C PHE A 74 0.24 11.63 -17.12
N GLN A 75 1.19 10.70 -17.23
CA GLN A 75 2.54 10.99 -17.77
C GLN A 75 2.49 11.37 -19.25
N SER A 76 1.56 10.81 -20.04
CA SER A 76 1.36 11.23 -21.44
C SER A 76 1.00 12.72 -21.57
N LYS A 77 0.31 13.27 -20.59
CA LYS A 77 -0.10 14.68 -20.53
C LYS A 77 0.90 15.57 -19.77
N ASN A 78 1.78 14.97 -19.00
CA ASN A 78 2.78 15.65 -18.17
C ASN A 78 4.18 15.03 -18.40
N PRO A 79 4.75 15.15 -19.61
CA PRO A 79 5.98 14.43 -19.98
C PRO A 79 7.24 14.91 -19.24
N ASP A 80 7.15 15.98 -18.48
CA ASP A 80 8.22 16.46 -17.60
C ASP A 80 8.32 15.64 -16.30
N ILE A 81 7.24 14.97 -15.88
CA ILE A 81 7.22 14.02 -14.76
C ILE A 81 7.73 12.66 -15.27
N LYS A 82 9.03 12.43 -15.11
CA LYS A 82 9.71 11.25 -15.66
C LYS A 82 9.41 9.98 -14.88
N THR A 83 9.30 10.10 -13.56
CA THR A 83 9.12 8.98 -12.65
C THR A 83 7.99 9.27 -11.66
N VAL A 84 7.08 8.29 -11.50
CA VAL A 84 5.99 8.35 -10.51
C VAL A 84 6.08 7.14 -9.61
N TYR A 85 6.41 7.33 -8.35
CA TYR A 85 6.36 6.27 -7.36
C TYR A 85 4.96 6.16 -6.77
N VAL A 86 4.40 4.97 -6.80
CA VAL A 86 3.06 4.67 -6.28
C VAL A 86 3.14 3.53 -5.27
N GLU A 87 2.62 3.77 -4.09
CA GLU A 87 2.42 2.76 -3.06
C GLU A 87 0.93 2.54 -2.84
N THR A 88 0.49 1.27 -2.85
CA THR A 88 -0.92 0.90 -2.71
C THR A 88 -1.11 -0.15 -1.62
N ILE A 89 -0.94 0.27 -0.36
CA ILE A 89 -1.12 -0.56 0.83
C ILE A 89 -2.25 -0.02 1.73
N PRO A 90 -2.64 -0.73 2.80
CA PRO A 90 -3.66 -0.24 3.73
C PRO A 90 -3.31 1.15 4.27
N PRO A 91 -4.18 2.17 4.08
CA PRO A 91 -3.85 3.57 4.42
C PRO A 91 -3.62 3.80 5.91
N GLY A 92 -4.08 2.89 6.77
CA GLY A 92 -3.75 2.91 8.20
C GLY A 92 -2.29 2.54 8.49
N GLN A 93 -1.68 1.70 7.66
CA GLN A 93 -0.25 1.37 7.74
C GLN A 93 0.59 2.56 7.27
N ILE A 94 0.25 3.15 6.12
CA ILE A 94 0.87 4.38 5.63
C ILE A 94 0.85 5.48 6.71
N LEU A 95 -0.34 5.75 7.25
CA LEU A 95 -0.51 6.79 8.26
C LEU A 95 0.38 6.55 9.50
N LYS A 96 0.35 5.34 10.05
CA LYS A 96 1.01 5.02 11.31
C LYS A 96 2.51 4.75 11.15
N GLY A 97 2.89 4.05 10.10
CA GLY A 97 4.27 3.64 9.84
C GLY A 97 5.09 4.77 9.23
N GLN A 98 4.56 5.40 8.20
CA GLN A 98 5.30 6.36 7.39
C GLN A 98 5.06 7.82 7.81
N LEU A 99 3.80 8.28 7.76
CA LEU A 99 3.49 9.70 7.89
C LEU A 99 3.54 10.24 9.33
N LEU A 100 3.21 9.43 10.34
CA LEU A 100 3.18 9.84 11.75
C LEU A 100 4.39 9.41 12.56
N LYS A 101 5.23 8.51 12.06
CA LYS A 101 6.38 8.00 12.80
C LYS A 101 7.70 8.37 12.14
N GLN A 102 8.35 7.45 11.45
CA GLN A 102 9.74 7.63 11.03
C GLN A 102 10.00 7.26 9.58
N GLY A 103 8.97 7.25 8.74
CA GLY A 103 9.15 6.91 7.34
C GLY A 103 9.70 5.50 7.15
N GLU A 104 9.04 4.51 7.73
CA GLU A 104 9.44 3.10 7.62
C GLU A 104 8.24 2.23 7.31
N ILE A 105 8.41 1.29 6.38
CA ILE A 105 7.47 0.23 6.06
C ILE A 105 8.23 -1.09 5.96
N GLU A 106 7.72 -2.14 6.62
CA GLU A 106 8.32 -3.49 6.61
C GLU A 106 9.84 -3.50 6.91
N GLY A 107 10.29 -2.62 7.80
CA GLY A 107 11.70 -2.48 8.17
C GLY A 107 12.56 -1.72 7.16
N GLN A 108 11.96 -1.17 6.10
CA GLN A 108 12.67 -0.37 5.10
C GLN A 108 12.29 1.11 5.22
N PRO A 109 13.26 2.03 5.16
CA PRO A 109 12.97 3.45 5.19
C PRO A 109 12.27 3.89 3.91
N THR A 110 11.28 4.79 4.06
CA THR A 110 10.51 5.40 2.98
C THR A 110 10.45 6.91 3.14
N ALA A 111 10.13 7.64 2.08
CA ALA A 111 9.89 9.07 2.19
C ALA A 111 8.72 9.36 3.13
N MET A 112 8.87 10.36 4.00
CA MET A 112 7.83 10.76 4.96
C MET A 112 6.83 11.76 4.38
N ASN A 113 7.19 12.44 3.29
CA ASN A 113 6.44 13.51 2.69
C ASN A 113 6.09 13.17 1.25
N PRO A 114 5.09 12.30 1.00
CA PRO A 114 4.60 12.10 -0.35
C PRO A 114 3.93 13.37 -0.86
N ASP A 115 3.92 13.56 -2.17
CA ASP A 115 3.21 14.67 -2.81
C ASP A 115 1.69 14.47 -2.71
N VAL A 116 1.24 13.20 -2.75
CA VAL A 116 -0.16 12.83 -2.66
C VAL A 116 -0.36 11.71 -1.64
N PHE A 117 -1.30 11.90 -0.72
CA PHE A 117 -1.82 10.83 0.13
C PHE A 117 -3.32 10.68 -0.08
N ALA A 118 -3.78 9.49 -0.47
CA ALA A 118 -5.20 9.17 -0.60
C ALA A 118 -5.61 8.06 0.37
N SER A 119 -6.75 8.27 1.01
CA SER A 119 -7.29 7.34 2.00
C SER A 119 -8.80 7.16 1.84
N VAL A 120 -9.29 5.96 2.10
CA VAL A 120 -10.72 5.66 2.20
C VAL A 120 -11.36 6.17 3.51
N ASN A 121 -10.55 6.64 4.46
CA ASN A 121 -11.00 7.12 5.76
C ASN A 121 -10.64 8.60 5.93
N ILE A 122 -11.65 9.46 5.91
CA ILE A 122 -11.49 10.91 6.12
C ILE A 122 -10.85 11.25 7.47
N GLY A 123 -10.98 10.38 8.49
CA GLY A 123 -10.33 10.56 9.78
C GLY A 123 -8.80 10.58 9.70
N HIS A 124 -8.21 9.88 8.73
CA HIS A 124 -6.77 9.92 8.46
C HIS A 124 -6.34 11.31 7.99
N LEU A 125 -7.09 11.89 7.07
CA LEU A 125 -6.80 13.21 6.49
C LEU A 125 -6.99 14.31 7.55
N LYS A 126 -8.09 14.26 8.30
CA LYS A 126 -8.33 15.17 9.43
C LYS A 126 -7.20 15.12 10.47
N LYS A 127 -6.67 13.93 10.75
CA LYS A 127 -5.56 13.75 11.69
C LYS A 127 -4.26 14.37 11.19
N LEU A 128 -3.92 14.20 9.92
CA LEU A 128 -2.74 14.81 9.33
C LEU A 128 -2.88 16.33 9.28
N HIS A 129 -4.02 16.84 8.84
CA HIS A 129 -4.31 18.27 8.83
C HIS A 129 -4.20 18.91 10.21
N SER A 130 -4.77 18.26 11.26
CA SER A 130 -4.70 18.77 12.64
C SER A 130 -3.29 18.77 13.25
N LYS A 131 -2.32 18.16 12.56
CA LYS A 131 -0.91 18.11 12.95
C LYS A 131 0.00 18.95 12.04
N ASP A 132 -0.59 19.73 11.15
CA ASP A 132 0.12 20.54 10.14
C ASP A 132 1.05 19.68 9.24
N LEU A 133 0.70 18.41 9.03
CA LEU A 133 1.43 17.47 8.17
C LEU A 133 0.87 17.40 6.75
N MET A 134 -0.22 18.07 6.48
CA MET A 134 -0.79 18.22 5.15
C MET A 134 -1.58 19.53 5.07
N ASN A 135 -1.72 20.05 3.87
CA ASN A 135 -2.59 21.17 3.55
C ASN A 135 -4.07 20.73 3.51
N ASP A 136 -4.86 21.33 2.66
CA ASP A 136 -6.24 20.95 2.45
C ASP A 136 -6.36 19.58 1.80
N TYR A 137 -7.53 18.96 1.95
CA TYR A 137 -7.87 17.70 1.30
C TYR A 137 -9.24 17.81 0.62
N ILE A 138 -9.44 17.01 -0.39
CA ILE A 138 -10.69 16.92 -1.14
C ILE A 138 -11.26 15.50 -1.11
N ILE A 139 -12.55 15.38 -1.24
CA ILE A 139 -13.19 14.09 -1.57
C ILE A 139 -13.29 14.05 -3.10
N TYR A 140 -12.48 13.19 -3.74
CA TYR A 140 -12.41 13.11 -5.18
C TYR A 140 -13.27 11.99 -5.79
N ILE A 141 -13.69 11.01 -4.96
CA ILE A 141 -14.52 9.89 -5.41
C ILE A 141 -15.41 9.38 -4.27
N HIS A 142 -16.62 8.93 -4.61
CA HIS A 142 -17.49 8.17 -3.74
C HIS A 142 -17.62 6.75 -4.26
N ASN A 143 -17.69 5.77 -3.35
CA ASN A 143 -17.88 4.37 -3.69
C ASN A 143 -19.03 3.78 -2.87
N LYS A 144 -19.44 2.55 -3.22
CA LYS A 144 -20.47 1.78 -2.51
C LYS A 144 -19.84 0.49 -1.99
N LEU A 145 -20.43 -0.07 -0.93
CA LEU A 145 -20.17 -1.44 -0.54
C LEU A 145 -20.96 -2.36 -1.47
N GLU A 146 -20.30 -3.42 -1.92
CA GLU A 146 -20.90 -4.42 -2.81
C GLU A 146 -20.55 -5.82 -2.31
N LEU A 147 -21.39 -6.78 -2.62
CA LEU A 147 -21.15 -8.19 -2.39
C LEU A 147 -20.52 -8.81 -3.63
N MET A 148 -19.33 -9.38 -3.47
CA MET A 148 -18.74 -10.23 -4.50
C MET A 148 -19.26 -11.66 -4.30
N ILE A 149 -19.85 -12.21 -5.33
CA ILE A 149 -20.43 -13.57 -5.32
C ILE A 149 -19.74 -14.42 -6.39
N ALA A 150 -19.81 -15.75 -6.21
CA ALA A 150 -19.28 -16.68 -7.19
C ALA A 150 -20.02 -16.56 -8.53
N GLU A 151 -19.32 -16.80 -9.63
CA GLU A 151 -19.87 -16.78 -10.99
C GLU A 151 -21.11 -17.67 -11.10
N GLY A 152 -22.13 -17.17 -11.75
CA GLY A 152 -23.44 -17.85 -11.90
C GLY A 152 -24.30 -17.87 -10.64
N ASN A 153 -23.85 -17.24 -9.56
CA ASN A 153 -24.60 -17.14 -8.30
C ASN A 153 -25.18 -18.49 -7.80
N PRO A 154 -24.36 -19.52 -7.59
CA PRO A 154 -24.84 -20.88 -7.29
C PRO A 154 -25.58 -21.00 -5.95
N LYS A 155 -25.46 -19.98 -5.08
CA LYS A 155 -26.13 -19.91 -3.79
C LYS A 155 -27.40 -19.06 -3.82
N ASN A 156 -27.77 -18.53 -4.97
CA ASN A 156 -28.93 -17.64 -5.15
C ASN A 156 -28.95 -16.49 -4.15
N ILE A 157 -27.81 -15.78 -4.03
CA ILE A 157 -27.69 -14.61 -3.17
C ILE A 157 -28.40 -13.44 -3.86
N SER A 158 -29.34 -12.80 -3.18
CA SER A 158 -30.16 -11.71 -3.69
C SER A 158 -29.80 -10.35 -3.08
N GLY A 159 -29.20 -10.34 -1.90
CA GLY A 159 -28.85 -9.11 -1.21
C GLY A 159 -28.02 -9.35 0.06
N PRO A 160 -27.71 -8.28 0.79
CA PRO A 160 -26.93 -8.38 2.02
C PRO A 160 -27.65 -9.12 3.15
N GLU A 161 -28.97 -9.27 3.10
CA GLU A 161 -29.74 -10.05 4.07
C GLU A 161 -29.36 -11.54 4.03
N ASP A 162 -28.91 -12.03 2.88
CA ASP A 162 -28.44 -13.41 2.73
C ASP A 162 -27.15 -13.69 3.53
N LEU A 163 -26.43 -12.67 3.96
CA LEU A 163 -25.24 -12.83 4.83
C LEU A 163 -25.58 -13.50 6.18
N ALA A 164 -26.84 -13.51 6.61
CA ALA A 164 -27.28 -14.23 7.80
C ALA A 164 -27.43 -15.75 7.60
N ARG A 165 -27.30 -16.24 6.37
CA ARG A 165 -27.55 -17.67 6.04
C ARG A 165 -26.37 -18.53 6.50
N PRO A 166 -26.64 -19.62 7.27
CA PRO A 166 -25.60 -20.49 7.81
C PRO A 166 -24.90 -21.39 6.77
N ASP A 167 -25.46 -21.48 5.55
CA ASP A 167 -24.87 -22.27 4.46
C ASP A 167 -23.87 -21.50 3.61
N LEU A 168 -23.63 -20.23 3.93
CA LEU A 168 -22.67 -19.39 3.23
C LEU A 168 -21.31 -19.39 3.93
N VAL A 169 -20.26 -19.53 3.14
CA VAL A 169 -18.89 -19.24 3.55
C VAL A 169 -18.58 -17.80 3.11
N GLN A 170 -18.22 -16.96 4.06
CA GLN A 170 -18.02 -15.53 3.83
C GLN A 170 -16.58 -15.14 4.14
N SER A 171 -16.06 -14.18 3.41
CA SER A 171 -14.80 -13.53 3.69
C SER A 171 -15.03 -12.01 3.85
N HIS A 172 -14.56 -11.48 4.94
CA HIS A 172 -14.65 -10.06 5.25
C HIS A 172 -13.26 -9.46 5.47
N PRO A 173 -13.06 -8.18 5.17
CA PRO A 173 -11.88 -7.47 5.64
C PRO A 173 -11.77 -7.58 7.17
N ASN A 174 -10.56 -7.72 7.69
CA ASN A 174 -10.35 -7.91 9.13
C ASN A 174 -10.92 -6.72 9.93
N PRO A 175 -11.89 -6.94 10.83
CA PRO A 175 -12.57 -5.86 11.57
C PRO A 175 -11.63 -5.10 12.53
N LEU A 176 -10.51 -5.70 12.91
CA LEU A 176 -9.55 -5.08 13.84
C LEU A 176 -8.53 -4.19 13.10
N THR A 177 -8.17 -4.56 11.88
CA THR A 177 -7.10 -3.89 11.11
C THR A 177 -7.62 -3.07 9.93
N GLU A 178 -8.76 -3.49 9.34
CA GLU A 178 -9.29 -2.90 8.12
C GLU A 178 -10.39 -1.88 8.40
N GLY A 179 -10.10 -0.61 8.13
CA GLY A 179 -11.03 0.49 8.32
C GLY A 179 -12.31 0.36 7.52
N ILE A 180 -12.27 -0.30 6.35
CA ILE A 180 -13.44 -0.51 5.49
C ILE A 180 -14.51 -1.33 6.22
N PHE A 181 -14.15 -2.41 6.91
CA PHE A 181 -15.11 -3.18 7.70
C PHE A 181 -15.50 -2.43 8.97
N LYS A 182 -14.51 -1.90 9.71
CA LYS A 182 -14.74 -1.26 11.01
C LYS A 182 -15.71 -0.06 10.93
N PHE A 183 -15.61 0.77 9.89
CA PHE A 183 -16.35 2.03 9.82
C PHE A 183 -17.54 2.00 8.84
N TYR A 184 -17.56 1.06 7.91
CA TYR A 184 -18.62 0.99 6.90
C TYR A 184 -19.36 -0.35 6.94
N GLY A 185 -18.66 -1.47 6.85
CA GLY A 185 -19.28 -2.80 6.87
C GLY A 185 -20.01 -3.07 8.19
N SER A 186 -19.39 -2.74 9.33
CA SER A 186 -20.02 -2.94 10.64
C SER A 186 -21.24 -2.06 10.85
N GLU A 187 -21.22 -0.81 10.41
CA GLU A 187 -22.38 0.08 10.52
C GLU A 187 -23.53 -0.40 9.63
N MET A 188 -23.22 -0.78 8.39
CA MET A 188 -24.24 -1.39 7.48
C MET A 188 -24.88 -2.61 8.14
N LEU A 189 -24.09 -3.56 8.67
CA LEU A 189 -24.60 -4.76 9.31
C LEU A 189 -25.42 -4.45 10.57
N LYS A 190 -25.05 -3.44 11.37
CA LYS A 190 -25.83 -2.98 12.53
C LYS A 190 -27.16 -2.36 12.11
N ASP A 191 -27.16 -1.49 11.12
CA ASP A 191 -28.38 -0.87 10.58
C ASP A 191 -29.38 -1.91 10.06
N MET A 192 -28.87 -3.03 9.54
CA MET A 192 -29.67 -4.17 9.09
C MET A 192 -30.02 -5.17 10.20
N GLY A 193 -29.48 -5.02 11.41
CA GLY A 193 -29.67 -5.97 12.51
C GLY A 193 -28.94 -7.31 12.29
N LEU A 194 -27.93 -7.35 11.42
CA LEU A 194 -27.20 -8.56 11.03
C LEU A 194 -25.83 -8.69 11.70
N TYR A 195 -25.37 -7.68 12.41
CA TYR A 195 -24.00 -7.60 12.90
C TYR A 195 -23.59 -8.84 13.71
N GLU A 196 -24.35 -9.18 14.76
CA GLU A 196 -24.06 -10.31 15.64
C GLU A 196 -24.10 -11.64 14.89
N THR A 197 -25.08 -11.82 13.99
CA THR A 197 -25.23 -13.05 13.20
C THR A 197 -24.05 -13.27 12.25
N VAL A 198 -23.56 -12.21 11.63
CA VAL A 198 -22.48 -12.26 10.63
C VAL A 198 -21.11 -12.34 11.28
N THR A 199 -20.92 -11.68 12.42
CA THR A 199 -19.59 -11.62 13.09
C THR A 199 -19.39 -12.70 14.15
N GLY A 200 -20.44 -13.43 14.52
CA GLY A 200 -20.40 -14.52 15.48
C GLY A 200 -20.50 -14.07 16.95
N GLY A 201 -20.98 -12.84 17.22
CA GLY A 201 -21.15 -12.30 18.56
C GLY A 201 -19.89 -11.72 19.13
#